data_52b5dcd87bbdba8d6548346991b2a6ba
#
_entry.id   52b5dcd87bbdba8d6548346991b2a6ba
#
_cell.length_a   1.000
_cell.length_b   1.000
_cell.length_c   1.000
_cell.angle_alpha   90.00
_cell.angle_beta   90.00
_cell.angle_gamma   90.00
#
_symmetry.space_group_name_H-M   'P 1'
#
loop_
_entity.id
_entity.type
_entity.pdbx_description
1 polymer ?
#
loop_
_entity_poly.entity_id
_entity_poly.type
_entity_poly.pdbx_seq_one_letter_code
_entity_poly.pdbx_strand_id
1 'polypeptide(L)'
;MDLMMPNDSMFLFIESREHPMHVGGLSLFEPPQGAGPEFVREFTERLVANDEFQPMFRKHPATIGGGIARVAWAYDDDIDIDYHVRRSALPSPGRVRDLLE
;
A
#
# COMPACT_ATOMS: atom_id res chain seq x y z
N MET A 1 20.89 -3.03 3.24
CA MET A 1 20.23 -1.85 3.85
C MET A 1 20.66 -0.61 3.07
N ASP A 2 19.72 0.10 2.51
CA ASP A 2 19.99 1.26 1.69
C ASP A 2 19.78 2.54 2.50
N LEU A 3 20.60 3.58 2.21
CA LEU A 3 20.37 4.88 2.83
C LEU A 3 19.11 5.53 2.25
N MET A 4 18.39 6.23 3.10
CA MET A 4 17.17 6.93 2.72
C MET A 4 17.53 8.31 2.12
N MET A 5 16.82 8.69 1.09
CA MET A 5 16.94 10.03 0.53
C MET A 5 16.45 11.07 1.55
N PRO A 6 17.05 12.29 1.56
CA PRO A 6 16.65 13.32 2.53
C PRO A 6 15.16 13.66 2.51
N ASN A 7 14.54 13.66 1.34
CA ASN A 7 13.10 13.92 1.23
C ASN A 7 12.27 12.84 1.93
N ASP A 8 12.65 11.59 1.79
CA ASP A 8 11.95 10.49 2.44
C ASP A 8 12.08 10.56 3.96
N SER A 9 13.29 10.87 4.43
CA SER A 9 13.53 11.07 5.86
C SER A 9 12.69 12.22 6.43
N MET A 10 12.52 13.30 5.67
CA MET A 10 11.74 14.45 6.09
C MET A 10 10.29 14.08 6.35
N PHE A 11 9.67 13.24 5.51
CA PHE A 11 8.31 12.75 5.72
C PHE A 11 8.17 12.05 7.08
N LEU A 12 9.15 11.24 7.44
CA LEU A 12 9.14 10.53 8.73
C LEU A 12 9.35 11.48 9.92
N PHE A 13 10.19 12.50 9.78
CA PHE A 13 10.42 13.49 10.83
C PHE A 13 9.21 14.37 11.08
N ILE A 14 8.49 14.75 10.03
CA ILE A 14 7.31 15.62 10.11
C ILE A 14 6.09 14.83 10.56
N GLU A 15 6.04 13.53 10.28
CA GLU A 15 4.89 12.70 10.62
C GLU A 15 4.64 12.67 12.11
N SER A 16 3.38 12.87 12.49
CA SER A 16 2.90 12.69 13.86
C SER A 16 1.53 12.04 13.81
N ARG A 17 1.03 11.66 14.96
CA ARG A 17 -0.30 11.08 15.08
C ARG A 17 -1.39 12.03 14.57
N GLU A 18 -1.20 13.33 14.79
CA GLU A 18 -2.12 14.39 14.37
C GLU A 18 -1.89 14.80 12.92
N HIS A 19 -0.70 14.54 12.38
CA HIS A 19 -0.30 14.93 11.04
C HIS A 19 0.32 13.74 10.29
N PRO A 20 -0.49 12.74 9.91
CA PRO A 20 0.03 11.62 9.12
C PRO A 20 0.48 12.09 7.73
N MET A 21 1.64 11.61 7.30
CA MET A 21 2.24 11.97 6.01
C MET A 21 2.03 10.86 4.97
N HIS A 22 0.82 10.33 4.92
CA HIS A 22 0.48 9.30 3.95
C HIS A 22 0.13 9.91 2.60
N VAL A 23 0.55 9.25 1.54
CA VAL A 23 0.19 9.59 0.17
C VAL A 23 -0.54 8.40 -0.43
N GLY A 24 -1.72 8.66 -0.98
CA GLY A 24 -2.53 7.62 -1.60
C GLY A 24 -3.00 8.03 -2.98
N GLY A 25 -3.37 7.06 -3.78
CA GLY A 25 -3.98 7.28 -5.08
C GLY A 25 -5.30 6.54 -5.18
N LEU A 26 -6.25 7.12 -5.92
CA LEU A 26 -7.52 6.49 -6.22
C LEU A 26 -7.66 6.38 -7.73
N SER A 27 -7.90 5.16 -8.20
CA SER A 27 -8.14 4.89 -9.61
C SER A 27 -9.47 4.17 -9.78
N LEU A 28 -10.29 4.64 -10.71
CA LEU A 28 -11.58 4.06 -11.01
C LEU A 28 -11.50 3.31 -12.33
N PHE A 29 -11.93 2.07 -12.33
CA PHE A 29 -11.91 1.23 -13.51
C PHE A 29 -13.28 0.59 -13.75
N GLU A 30 -13.62 0.40 -15.01
CA GLU A 30 -14.75 -0.44 -15.40
C GLU A 30 -14.26 -1.85 -15.66
N PRO A 31 -15.00 -2.89 -15.23
CA PRO A 31 -14.66 -4.26 -15.59
C PRO A 31 -14.63 -4.45 -17.10
N PRO A 32 -13.82 -5.39 -17.62
CA PRO A 32 -13.82 -5.71 -19.04
C PRO A 32 -15.21 -6.14 -19.51
N GLN A 33 -15.51 -5.88 -20.77
CA GLN A 33 -16.76 -6.32 -21.37
C GLN A 33 -16.88 -7.85 -21.28
N GLY A 34 -18.03 -8.32 -20.82
CA GLY A 34 -18.27 -9.74 -20.61
C GLY A 34 -17.79 -10.29 -19.26
N ALA A 35 -17.23 -9.44 -18.39
CA ALA A 35 -16.82 -9.86 -17.05
C ALA A 35 -18.04 -10.23 -16.20
N GLY A 36 -17.97 -11.36 -15.51
CA GLY A 36 -19.00 -11.80 -14.58
C GLY A 36 -18.85 -11.22 -13.19
N PRO A 37 -19.75 -11.55 -12.26
CA PRO A 37 -19.73 -11.00 -10.88
C PRO A 37 -18.49 -11.42 -10.08
N GLU A 38 -17.77 -12.45 -10.52
CA GLU A 38 -16.58 -12.97 -9.85
C GLU A 38 -15.28 -12.29 -10.28
N PHE A 39 -15.34 -11.34 -11.21
CA PHE A 39 -14.15 -10.73 -11.82
C PHE A 39 -13.23 -10.10 -10.78
N VAL A 40 -13.77 -9.29 -9.87
CA VAL A 40 -12.96 -8.58 -8.86
C VAL A 40 -12.33 -9.56 -7.89
N ARG A 41 -13.07 -10.59 -7.49
CA ARG A 41 -12.54 -11.63 -6.61
C ARG A 41 -11.36 -12.36 -7.26
N GLU A 42 -11.53 -12.79 -8.50
CA GLU A 42 -10.48 -13.49 -9.25
C GLU A 42 -9.26 -12.60 -9.48
N PHE A 43 -9.48 -11.33 -9.80
CA PHE A 43 -8.40 -10.35 -9.96
C PHE A 43 -7.62 -10.17 -8.67
N THR A 44 -8.31 -10.04 -7.53
CA THR A 44 -7.68 -9.91 -6.21
C THR A 44 -6.87 -11.15 -5.86
N GLU A 45 -7.40 -12.33 -6.11
CA GLU A 45 -6.70 -13.59 -5.88
C GLU A 45 -5.40 -13.68 -6.68
N ARG A 46 -5.40 -13.20 -7.93
CA ARG A 46 -4.19 -13.13 -8.75
C ARG A 46 -3.16 -12.15 -8.17
N LEU A 47 -3.61 -11.02 -7.66
CA LEU A 47 -2.71 -10.06 -7.01
C LEU A 47 -2.06 -10.66 -5.78
N VAL A 48 -2.83 -11.32 -4.94
CA VAL A 48 -2.33 -11.96 -3.72
C VAL A 48 -1.36 -13.11 -4.04
N ALA A 49 -1.63 -13.86 -5.10
CA ALA A 49 -0.79 -14.97 -5.51
C ALA A 49 0.51 -14.53 -6.21
N ASN A 50 0.60 -13.27 -6.62
CA ASN A 50 1.80 -12.74 -7.27
C ASN A 50 2.86 -12.44 -6.22
N ASP A 51 3.95 -13.19 -6.25
CA ASP A 51 5.08 -13.04 -5.32
C ASP A 51 6.20 -12.15 -5.88
N GLU A 52 6.06 -11.65 -7.10
CA GLU A 52 7.04 -10.78 -7.76
C GLU A 52 6.77 -9.30 -7.47
N PHE A 53 6.76 -8.93 -6.19
CA PHE A 53 6.61 -7.53 -5.83
C PHE A 53 7.90 -6.76 -6.10
N GLN A 54 7.72 -5.55 -6.63
CA GLN A 54 8.86 -4.65 -6.80
C GLN A 54 9.51 -4.35 -5.44
N PRO A 55 10.84 -4.20 -5.41
CA PRO A 55 11.56 -4.02 -4.15
C PRO A 55 11.04 -2.87 -3.29
N MET A 56 10.52 -1.80 -3.91
CA MET A 56 10.00 -0.65 -3.16
C MET A 56 8.83 -1.02 -2.23
N PHE A 57 8.04 -2.03 -2.58
CA PHE A 57 6.92 -2.46 -1.75
C PHE A 57 7.34 -3.38 -0.60
N ARG A 58 8.60 -3.78 -0.57
CA ARG A 58 9.18 -4.58 0.51
C ARG A 58 10.00 -3.76 1.49
N LYS A 59 10.16 -2.46 1.23
CA LYS A 59 10.95 -1.57 2.07
C LYS A 59 10.19 -1.12 3.30
N HIS A 60 10.89 -1.04 4.41
CA HIS A 60 10.41 -0.34 5.60
C HIS A 60 11.52 0.52 6.20
N PRO A 61 11.17 1.62 6.89
CA PRO A 61 12.17 2.46 7.53
C PRO A 61 12.91 1.72 8.63
N ALA A 62 14.22 1.94 8.68
CA ALA A 62 15.09 1.31 9.68
C ALA A 62 16.05 2.34 10.28
N THR A 63 16.52 2.06 11.49
CA THR A 63 17.54 2.85 12.16
C THR A 63 18.92 2.27 11.90
N ILE A 64 19.94 3.11 11.91
CA ILE A 64 21.34 2.70 11.80
C ILE A 64 21.99 2.81 13.18
N GLY A 65 22.73 1.75 13.55
CA GLY A 65 23.56 1.77 14.76
C GLY A 65 22.81 1.94 16.07
N GLY A 66 21.54 1.53 16.13
CA GLY A 66 20.71 1.66 17.32
C GLY A 66 20.23 3.07 17.62
N GLY A 67 20.40 4.00 16.67
CA GLY A 67 19.88 5.36 16.77
C GLY A 67 18.37 5.42 16.69
N ILE A 68 17.79 6.55 17.10
CA ILE A 68 16.35 6.79 17.04
C ILE A 68 15.89 7.33 15.67
N ALA A 69 16.82 7.86 14.86
CA ALA A 69 16.51 8.41 13.56
C ALA A 69 16.39 7.28 12.52
N ARG A 70 15.26 7.25 11.83
CA ARG A 70 15.02 6.33 10.73
C ARG A 70 15.56 6.93 9.44
N VAL A 71 16.77 6.55 9.07
CA VAL A 71 17.49 7.14 7.92
C VAL A 71 17.89 6.09 6.87
N ALA A 72 17.42 4.86 7.01
CA ALA A 72 17.74 3.77 6.11
C ALA A 72 16.47 2.98 5.74
N TRP A 73 16.58 2.24 4.64
CA TRP A 73 15.58 1.27 4.21
C TRP A 73 16.08 -0.13 4.50
N ALA A 74 15.27 -0.94 5.13
CA ALA A 74 15.44 -2.38 5.20
C ALA A 74 14.39 -3.06 4.33
N TYR A 75 14.60 -4.31 3.99
CA TYR A 75 13.69 -5.10 3.16
C TYR A 75 13.05 -6.20 4.00
N ASP A 76 11.74 -6.36 3.85
CA ASP A 76 11.01 -7.48 4.41
C ASP A 76 11.11 -8.67 3.49
N ASP A 77 11.54 -9.81 4.02
CA ASP A 77 11.56 -11.07 3.31
C ASP A 77 10.19 -11.76 3.34
N ASP A 78 9.38 -11.45 4.35
CA ASP A 78 8.07 -12.07 4.57
C ASP A 78 6.99 -10.98 4.73
N ILE A 79 6.40 -10.59 3.62
CA ILE A 79 5.33 -9.58 3.60
C ILE A 79 4.00 -10.23 3.91
N ASP A 80 3.25 -9.66 4.85
CA ASP A 80 1.85 -10.01 5.09
C ASP A 80 1.00 -9.42 3.96
N ILE A 81 0.87 -10.16 2.88
CA ILE A 81 0.18 -9.69 1.68
C ILE A 81 -1.32 -9.46 1.93
N ASP A 82 -1.93 -10.24 2.80
CA ASP A 82 -3.36 -10.08 3.12
C ASP A 82 -3.62 -8.78 3.89
N TYR A 83 -2.62 -8.27 4.59
CA TYR A 83 -2.71 -6.96 5.22
C TYR A 83 -2.60 -5.83 4.19
N HIS A 84 -1.77 -5.98 3.18
CA HIS A 84 -1.51 -4.93 2.19
C HIS A 84 -2.49 -4.93 1.01
N VAL A 85 -2.99 -6.08 0.61
CA VAL A 85 -3.95 -6.20 -0.50
C VAL A 85 -5.29 -6.63 0.06
N ARG A 86 -6.26 -5.74 -0.01
CA ARG A 86 -7.59 -5.97 0.56
C ARG A 86 -8.67 -5.71 -0.46
N ARG A 87 -9.75 -6.45 -0.33
CA ARG A 87 -10.95 -6.29 -1.12
C ARG A 87 -12.12 -5.99 -0.21
N SER A 88 -12.91 -4.99 -0.60
CA SER A 88 -14.17 -4.70 0.08
C SER A 88 -15.21 -4.31 -0.95
N ALA A 89 -16.46 -4.28 -0.52
CA ALA A 89 -17.58 -3.89 -1.36
C ALA A 89 -18.23 -2.63 -0.81
N LEU A 90 -18.70 -1.78 -1.74
CA LEU A 90 -19.50 -0.62 -1.36
C LEU A 90 -20.95 -1.06 -1.11
N PRO A 91 -21.69 -0.30 -0.28
CA PRO A 91 -23.14 -0.49 -0.16
C PRO A 91 -23.81 -0.36 -1.52
N SER A 92 -24.83 -1.18 -1.78
CA SER A 92 -25.62 -1.05 -2.99
C SER A 92 -26.41 0.29 -2.99
N PRO A 93 -26.42 1.07 -4.08
CA PRO A 93 -25.98 0.74 -5.44
C PRO A 93 -24.51 1.06 -5.76
N GLY A 94 -23.67 1.39 -4.80
CA GLY A 94 -22.27 1.68 -5.04
C GLY A 94 -22.01 3.03 -5.69
N ARG A 95 -22.56 4.09 -5.12
CA ARG A 95 -22.38 5.45 -5.62
C ARG A 95 -20.98 5.98 -5.31
N VAL A 96 -20.52 6.97 -6.08
CA VAL A 96 -19.24 7.65 -5.82
C VAL A 96 -19.20 8.22 -4.38
N ARG A 97 -20.30 8.73 -3.90
CA ARG A 97 -20.44 9.21 -2.53
C ARG A 97 -20.10 8.11 -1.51
N ASP A 98 -20.58 6.90 -1.73
CA ASP A 98 -20.33 5.76 -0.84
C ASP A 98 -18.85 5.35 -0.84
N LEU A 99 -18.13 5.64 -1.93
CA LEU A 99 -16.70 5.41 -2.02
C LEU A 99 -15.89 6.41 -1.19
N LEU A 100 -16.38 7.65 -1.08
CA LEU A 100 -15.64 8.75 -0.45
C LEU A 100 -15.94 8.93 1.04
N GLU A 101 -16.94 8.26 1.56
CA GLU A 101 -17.30 8.23 2.98
C GLU A 101 -16.62 7.06 3.71
#